data_6579b951fed1a4530b4368191fed5e14
#
_entry.id   6579b951fed1a4530b4368191fed5e14
#
_cell.length_a   1.000
_cell.length_b   1.000
_cell.length_c   1.000
_cell.angle_alpha   90.00
_cell.angle_beta   90.00
_cell.angle_gamma   90.00
#
_symmetry.space_group_name_H-M   'P 1'
#
loop_
_entity.id
_entity.type
_entity.pdbx_description
1 polymer ?
#
loop_
_entity_poly.entity_id
_entity_poly.type
_entity_poly.pdbx_seq_one_letter_code
_entity_poly.pdbx_strand_id
1 'polypeptide(L)'
;MRPPTRLRRIWWATWGLARVLALLGTLTQPLPAATVVINVQTPDGHALAGAVVTAQPLDAPARRPAPVHAIMDQVNRAFAPDLLVIPVGSTVAFPNSDSVSHQIYSFSAAKRFQLPLYRGKPYPPVQFDQPGVITLGCNIHDDMLAYLLVTDA
;
A
#
# COMPACT_ATOMS: atom_id res chain seq x y z
N MET A 1 28.34 -93.00 1.10
CA MET A 1 27.81 -92.04 2.08
C MET A 1 28.49 -90.76 1.95
N ARG A 2 27.81 -89.72 1.42
CA ARG A 2 28.36 -88.29 1.27
C ARG A 2 27.65 -87.46 2.32
N PRO A 3 28.36 -86.57 3.07
CA PRO A 3 27.77 -85.66 4.04
C PRO A 3 27.14 -84.43 3.34
N PRO A 4 26.14 -83.84 3.93
CA PRO A 4 25.40 -82.67 3.32
C PRO A 4 26.18 -81.41 3.40
N THR A 5 26.13 -80.62 2.31
CA THR A 5 26.66 -79.33 2.14
C THR A 5 25.87 -78.28 2.95
N ARG A 6 26.53 -77.57 3.84
CA ARG A 6 25.96 -76.47 4.61
C ARG A 6 25.79 -75.25 3.71
N LEU A 7 24.57 -74.78 3.55
CA LEU A 7 24.23 -73.51 2.99
C LEU A 7 24.66 -72.36 3.97
N ARG A 8 25.68 -71.59 3.60
CA ARG A 8 26.03 -70.35 4.27
C ARG A 8 25.03 -69.30 3.84
N ARG A 9 24.22 -68.82 4.77
CA ARG A 9 23.38 -67.61 4.60
C ARG A 9 24.25 -66.38 4.55
N ILE A 10 24.25 -65.69 3.43
CA ILE A 10 24.85 -64.36 3.25
C ILE A 10 23.91 -63.31 3.86
N TRP A 11 24.25 -62.81 5.01
CA TRP A 11 23.57 -61.68 5.70
C TRP A 11 24.39 -60.41 5.56
N TRP A 12 24.43 -59.87 4.37
CA TRP A 12 25.03 -58.57 4.18
C TRP A 12 24.41 -57.86 3.00
N ALA A 13 23.47 -57.03 3.13
CA ALA A 13 23.17 -55.98 2.16
C ALA A 13 21.78 -55.36 2.38
N THR A 14 21.47 -54.91 3.58
CA THR A 14 20.26 -54.09 3.75
C THR A 14 20.43 -52.90 4.72
N TRP A 15 21.65 -52.54 5.10
CA TRP A 15 21.89 -51.44 6.04
C TRP A 15 22.57 -50.21 5.43
N GLY A 16 22.76 -50.17 4.10
CA GLY A 16 23.50 -49.09 3.41
C GLY A 16 22.67 -47.97 2.77
N LEU A 17 21.35 -48.12 2.64
CA LEU A 17 20.51 -47.18 1.86
C LEU A 17 19.62 -46.25 2.69
N ALA A 18 19.61 -46.39 4.02
CA ALA A 18 18.72 -45.59 4.87
C ALA A 18 19.36 -44.34 5.48
N ARG A 19 20.60 -43.98 5.14
CA ARG A 19 21.33 -42.86 5.77
C ARG A 19 21.69 -41.67 4.86
N VAL A 20 21.31 -41.66 3.60
CA VAL A 20 21.66 -40.57 2.67
C VAL A 20 20.50 -39.62 2.37
N LEU A 21 19.30 -39.89 2.84
CA LEU A 21 18.11 -39.05 2.54
C LEU A 21 17.73 -38.06 3.62
N ALA A 22 18.57 -37.82 4.64
CA ALA A 22 18.24 -36.92 5.78
C ALA A 22 18.99 -35.59 5.81
N LEU A 23 19.63 -35.13 4.72
CA LEU A 23 20.49 -33.94 4.75
C LEU A 23 20.22 -32.93 3.62
N LEU A 24 19.04 -32.93 3.05
CA LEU A 24 18.58 -31.87 2.13
C LEU A 24 17.40 -31.09 2.71
N GLY A 25 17.40 -30.86 4.01
CA GLY A 25 16.64 -29.79 4.62
C GLY A 25 17.31 -28.49 4.24
N THR A 26 16.92 -27.87 3.14
CA THR A 26 17.30 -26.48 2.84
C THR A 26 16.80 -25.60 3.99
N LEU A 27 17.71 -25.22 4.87
CA LEU A 27 17.51 -24.14 5.83
C LEU A 27 17.26 -22.86 5.01
N THR A 28 16.02 -22.63 4.61
CA THR A 28 15.59 -21.30 4.14
C THR A 28 15.59 -20.40 5.38
N GLN A 29 16.74 -19.83 5.69
CA GLN A 29 16.78 -18.77 6.69
C GLN A 29 16.03 -17.57 6.12
N PRO A 30 15.06 -17.01 6.86
CA PRO A 30 14.45 -15.75 6.44
C PRO A 30 15.55 -14.70 6.38
N LEU A 31 15.72 -14.09 5.21
CA LEU A 31 16.63 -12.95 5.09
C LEU A 31 16.09 -11.84 6.02
N PRO A 32 16.97 -11.19 6.81
CA PRO A 32 16.54 -10.09 7.65
C PRO A 32 15.96 -8.99 6.77
N ALA A 33 14.76 -8.51 7.12
CA ALA A 33 14.16 -7.36 6.45
C ALA A 33 15.05 -6.14 6.67
N ALA A 34 15.41 -5.46 5.59
CA ALA A 34 16.13 -4.19 5.70
C ALA A 34 15.15 -3.09 6.16
N THR A 35 15.57 -2.30 7.15
CA THR A 35 14.81 -1.13 7.60
C THR A 35 15.45 0.12 7.01
N VAL A 36 14.66 0.94 6.33
CA VAL A 36 15.06 2.25 5.84
C VAL A 36 14.37 3.32 6.68
N VAL A 37 15.14 4.23 7.25
CA VAL A 37 14.63 5.40 7.99
C VAL A 37 14.88 6.64 7.14
N ILE A 38 13.81 7.36 6.84
CA ILE A 38 13.85 8.58 6.02
C ILE A 38 13.39 9.76 6.89
N ASN A 39 14.24 10.76 7.04
CA ASN A 39 13.92 12.00 7.72
C ASN A 39 13.80 13.12 6.68
N VAL A 40 12.60 13.69 6.57
CA VAL A 40 12.34 14.82 5.67
C VAL A 40 12.33 16.11 6.49
N GLN A 41 13.19 17.04 6.11
CA GLN A 41 13.41 18.30 6.84
C GLN A 41 13.46 19.48 5.89
N THR A 42 13.10 20.64 6.38
CA THR A 42 13.36 21.92 5.73
C THR A 42 14.87 22.26 5.76
N PRO A 43 15.36 23.20 4.93
CA PRO A 43 16.78 23.57 4.92
C PRO A 43 17.33 24.08 6.27
N ASP A 44 16.48 24.58 7.14
CA ASP A 44 16.79 25.03 8.50
C ASP A 44 16.67 23.92 9.56
N GLY A 45 16.42 22.65 9.12
CA GLY A 45 16.49 21.46 9.97
C GLY A 45 15.19 21.11 10.70
N HIS A 46 14.08 21.80 10.44
CA HIS A 46 12.79 21.44 11.02
C HIS A 46 12.12 20.30 10.25
N ALA A 47 11.39 19.42 10.96
CA ALA A 47 10.63 18.34 10.33
C ALA A 47 9.59 18.93 9.38
N LEU A 48 9.54 18.41 8.14
CA LEU A 48 8.58 18.81 7.12
C LEU A 48 7.31 17.97 7.24
N ALA A 49 6.24 18.55 7.75
CA ALA A 49 4.92 17.92 7.76
C ALA A 49 4.33 17.84 6.33
N GLY A 50 3.49 16.84 6.07
CA GLY A 50 2.81 16.68 4.78
C GLY A 50 3.73 16.23 3.64
N ALA A 51 4.96 15.82 3.91
CA ALA A 51 5.84 15.23 2.90
C ALA A 51 5.41 13.80 2.57
N VAL A 52 5.33 13.48 1.29
CA VAL A 52 5.10 12.10 0.82
C VAL A 52 6.40 11.53 0.28
N VAL A 53 6.78 10.36 0.79
CA VAL A 53 7.95 9.62 0.35
C VAL A 53 7.50 8.35 -0.35
N THR A 54 7.99 8.13 -1.57
CA THR A 54 7.76 6.90 -2.32
C THR A 54 9.06 6.12 -2.45
N ALA A 55 8.99 4.80 -2.38
CA ALA A 55 10.12 3.91 -2.62
C ALA A 55 9.78 2.93 -3.73
N GLN A 56 10.67 2.81 -4.71
CA GLN A 56 10.51 1.86 -5.81
C GLN A 56 11.69 0.88 -5.83
N PRO A 57 11.45 -0.43 -6.05
CA PRO A 57 12.53 -1.39 -6.23
C PRO A 57 13.30 -1.08 -7.52
N LEU A 58 14.63 -1.19 -7.48
CA LEU A 58 15.48 -0.99 -8.66
C LEU A 58 15.58 -2.26 -9.51
N ASP A 59 15.56 -3.43 -8.87
CA ASP A 59 15.87 -4.73 -9.49
C ASP A 59 14.63 -5.61 -9.71
N ALA A 60 13.44 -5.10 -9.46
CA ALA A 60 12.18 -5.81 -9.65
C ALA A 60 11.09 -4.86 -10.20
N PRO A 61 10.11 -5.38 -10.93
CA PRO A 61 8.99 -4.55 -11.33
C PRO A 61 8.24 -4.02 -10.10
N ALA A 62 7.96 -2.73 -10.11
CA ALA A 62 7.16 -2.10 -9.05
C ALA A 62 5.80 -2.80 -8.96
N ARG A 63 5.45 -3.26 -7.77
CA ARG A 63 4.12 -3.84 -7.53
C ARG A 63 3.15 -2.69 -7.32
N ARG A 64 2.24 -2.50 -8.27
CA ARG A 64 1.17 -1.50 -8.11
C ARG A 64 0.27 -1.88 -6.92
N PRO A 65 0.06 -0.99 -5.97
CA PRO A 65 -0.90 -1.23 -4.90
C PRO A 65 -2.31 -1.42 -5.48
N ALA A 66 -3.12 -2.24 -4.83
CA ALA A 66 -4.52 -2.40 -5.21
C ALA A 66 -5.32 -1.11 -4.92
N PRO A 67 -6.31 -0.76 -5.77
CA PRO A 67 -7.21 0.34 -5.50
C PRO A 67 -7.92 0.19 -4.14
N VAL A 68 -8.18 1.30 -3.48
CA VAL A 68 -8.83 1.35 -2.17
C VAL A 68 -10.09 2.23 -2.20
N HIS A 69 -10.93 2.06 -1.20
CA HIS A 69 -12.00 2.99 -0.88
C HIS A 69 -11.57 3.84 0.30
N ALA A 70 -11.37 5.13 0.07
CA ALA A 70 -10.90 6.06 1.08
C ALA A 70 -12.00 7.09 1.42
N ILE A 71 -11.77 7.80 2.50
CA ILE A 71 -12.68 8.86 2.98
C ILE A 71 -11.85 10.12 3.22
N MET A 72 -12.37 11.25 2.78
CA MET A 72 -11.91 12.59 3.14
C MET A 72 -13.14 13.38 3.60
N ASP A 73 -13.29 13.51 4.90
CA ASP A 73 -14.44 14.17 5.53
C ASP A 73 -14.28 15.69 5.52
N GLN A 74 -15.33 16.40 5.82
CA GLN A 74 -15.39 17.84 6.00
C GLN A 74 -15.82 18.13 7.43
N VAL A 75 -14.90 18.64 8.23
CA VAL A 75 -15.05 18.84 9.68
C VAL A 75 -14.45 20.18 10.07
N ASN A 76 -15.19 21.02 10.80
CA ASN A 76 -14.71 22.31 11.28
C ASN A 76 -14.17 23.22 10.15
N ARG A 77 -14.84 23.22 9.00
CA ARG A 77 -14.45 23.96 7.79
C ARG A 77 -13.06 23.58 7.27
N ALA A 78 -12.70 22.31 7.39
CA ALA A 78 -11.46 21.74 6.85
C ALA A 78 -11.74 20.37 6.23
N PHE A 79 -10.90 19.96 5.29
CA PHE A 79 -10.86 18.57 4.84
C PHE A 79 -10.07 17.74 5.85
N ALA A 80 -10.55 16.52 6.13
CA ALA A 80 -9.92 15.60 7.07
C ALA A 80 -9.83 14.19 6.47
N PRO A 81 -8.63 13.71 6.16
CA PRO A 81 -7.33 14.40 6.27
C PRO A 81 -7.15 15.51 5.22
N ASP A 82 -6.22 16.42 5.44
CA ASP A 82 -5.82 17.47 4.49
C ASP A 82 -4.86 16.97 3.39
N LEU A 83 -4.23 15.82 3.61
CA LEU A 83 -3.42 15.11 2.63
C LEU A 83 -3.81 13.63 2.62
N LEU A 84 -4.18 13.12 1.45
CA LEU A 84 -4.53 11.71 1.25
C LEU A 84 -3.72 11.13 0.10
N VAL A 85 -3.10 9.96 0.32
CA VAL A 85 -2.36 9.21 -0.72
C VAL A 85 -3.12 7.95 -1.06
N ILE A 86 -3.43 7.75 -2.33
CA ILE A 86 -4.21 6.60 -2.82
C ILE A 86 -3.61 6.01 -4.10
N PRO A 87 -3.73 4.70 -4.34
CA PRO A 87 -3.41 4.10 -5.63
C PRO A 87 -4.36 4.55 -6.75
N VAL A 88 -3.86 4.52 -7.99
CA VAL A 88 -4.70 4.70 -9.19
C VAL A 88 -5.86 3.70 -9.19
N GLY A 89 -7.04 4.15 -9.60
CA GLY A 89 -8.28 3.36 -9.63
C GLY A 89 -9.08 3.39 -8.32
N SER A 90 -8.54 4.03 -7.28
CA SER A 90 -9.23 4.17 -5.99
C SER A 90 -10.43 5.12 -6.07
N THR A 91 -11.34 4.98 -5.10
CA THR A 91 -12.46 5.89 -4.92
C THR A 91 -12.35 6.61 -3.58
N VAL A 92 -12.80 7.86 -3.53
CA VAL A 92 -12.86 8.65 -2.30
C VAL A 92 -14.30 9.12 -2.07
N ALA A 93 -14.80 8.81 -0.89
CA ALA A 93 -16.05 9.37 -0.39
C ALA A 93 -15.76 10.69 0.34
N PHE A 94 -16.64 11.65 0.14
CA PHE A 94 -16.55 12.97 0.76
C PHE A 94 -17.79 13.21 1.63
N PRO A 95 -17.89 12.63 2.84
CA PRO A 95 -18.94 12.99 3.77
C PRO A 95 -18.78 14.44 4.21
N ASN A 96 -19.86 15.01 4.74
CA ASN A 96 -19.83 16.33 5.36
C ASN A 96 -20.39 16.18 6.79
N SER A 97 -19.48 16.02 7.74
CA SER A 97 -19.80 15.92 9.18
C SER A 97 -19.85 17.29 9.85
N ASP A 98 -19.69 18.37 9.09
CA ASP A 98 -19.77 19.74 9.61
C ASP A 98 -21.23 20.19 9.81
N SER A 99 -21.41 21.24 10.58
CA SER A 99 -22.70 21.88 10.81
C SER A 99 -23.16 22.76 9.64
N VAL A 100 -22.27 23.06 8.69
CA VAL A 100 -22.53 23.91 7.51
C VAL A 100 -22.38 23.12 6.21
N SER A 101 -22.99 23.64 5.14
CA SER A 101 -22.83 23.04 3.82
C SER A 101 -21.50 23.40 3.22
N HIS A 102 -20.94 22.47 2.43
CA HIS A 102 -19.71 22.68 1.68
C HIS A 102 -19.87 22.25 0.23
N GLN A 103 -19.05 22.83 -0.64
CA GLN A 103 -18.84 22.43 -2.01
C GLN A 103 -17.43 21.88 -2.14
N ILE A 104 -17.22 20.89 -3.01
CA ILE A 104 -15.90 20.40 -3.31
C ILE A 104 -15.63 20.55 -4.79
N TYR A 105 -14.47 21.07 -5.15
CA TYR A 105 -14.04 21.12 -6.55
C TYR A 105 -12.56 20.81 -6.69
N SER A 106 -12.19 20.41 -7.89
CA SER A 106 -10.81 20.33 -8.36
C SER A 106 -10.72 20.72 -9.83
N PHE A 107 -9.69 21.52 -10.16
CA PHE A 107 -9.30 21.84 -11.53
C PHE A 107 -7.98 21.19 -11.94
N SER A 108 -7.42 20.30 -11.10
CA SER A 108 -6.17 19.60 -11.38
C SER A 108 -6.29 18.73 -12.64
N ALA A 109 -5.20 18.64 -13.40
CA ALA A 109 -5.18 17.88 -14.66
C ALA A 109 -5.51 16.39 -14.46
N ALA A 110 -5.04 15.78 -13.35
CA ALA A 110 -5.28 14.38 -13.04
C ALA A 110 -6.76 14.09 -12.73
N LYS A 111 -7.51 15.05 -12.17
CA LYS A 111 -8.96 14.91 -11.95
C LYS A 111 -9.63 16.25 -11.83
N ARG A 112 -10.53 16.55 -12.77
CA ARG A 112 -11.45 17.69 -12.70
C ARG A 112 -12.81 17.20 -12.28
N PHE A 113 -13.36 17.78 -11.23
CA PHE A 113 -14.73 17.47 -10.77
C PHE A 113 -15.27 18.56 -9.87
N GLN A 114 -16.56 18.51 -9.67
CA GLN A 114 -17.27 19.39 -8.75
C GLN A 114 -18.41 18.61 -8.08
N LEU A 115 -18.47 18.66 -6.76
CA LEU A 115 -19.65 18.27 -5.99
C LEU A 115 -20.38 19.54 -5.59
N PRO A 116 -21.63 19.70 -5.97
CA PRO A 116 -22.43 20.87 -5.59
C PRO A 116 -22.53 21.02 -4.08
N LEU A 117 -23.00 22.18 -3.63
CA LEU A 117 -23.18 22.47 -2.21
C LEU A 117 -24.07 21.44 -1.53
N TYR A 118 -23.59 20.80 -0.48
CA TYR A 118 -24.33 19.79 0.27
C TYR A 118 -23.99 19.77 1.76
N ARG A 119 -24.88 19.17 2.52
CA ARG A 119 -24.73 18.86 3.93
C ARG A 119 -25.42 17.54 4.23
N GLY A 120 -24.85 16.76 5.14
CA GLY A 120 -25.39 15.48 5.56
C GLY A 120 -25.11 14.37 4.53
N LYS A 121 -26.11 13.97 3.70
CA LYS A 121 -25.96 12.85 2.78
C LYS A 121 -24.87 13.14 1.72
N PRO A 122 -23.81 12.31 1.66
CA PRO A 122 -22.73 12.50 0.69
C PRO A 122 -23.19 12.17 -0.73
N TYR A 123 -22.50 12.75 -1.72
CA TYR A 123 -22.55 12.30 -3.10
C TYR A 123 -21.90 10.89 -3.24
N PRO A 124 -22.15 10.18 -4.35
CA PRO A 124 -21.40 8.97 -4.65
C PRO A 124 -19.89 9.21 -4.62
N PRO A 125 -19.09 8.22 -4.19
CA PRO A 125 -17.63 8.36 -4.18
C PRO A 125 -17.09 8.73 -5.56
N VAL A 126 -16.07 9.58 -5.58
CA VAL A 126 -15.37 9.99 -6.80
C VAL A 126 -14.24 9.00 -7.08
N GLN A 127 -14.13 8.53 -8.32
CA GLN A 127 -13.06 7.63 -8.75
C GLN A 127 -11.86 8.43 -9.31
N PHE A 128 -10.62 7.95 -9.01
CA PHE A 128 -9.37 8.60 -9.37
C PHE A 128 -8.52 7.66 -10.22
N ASP A 129 -8.57 7.82 -11.54
CA ASP A 129 -8.01 6.89 -12.53
C ASP A 129 -6.67 7.36 -13.13
N GLN A 130 -6.25 8.59 -12.84
CA GLN A 130 -5.03 9.18 -13.36
C GLN A 130 -4.07 9.51 -12.21
N PRO A 131 -2.77 9.15 -12.32
CA PRO A 131 -1.78 9.53 -11.32
C PRO A 131 -1.53 11.04 -11.34
N GLY A 132 -1.20 11.58 -10.18
CA GLY A 132 -0.85 12.99 -10.05
C GLY A 132 -1.38 13.62 -8.77
N VAL A 133 -1.02 14.89 -8.57
CA VAL A 133 -1.48 15.69 -7.43
C VAL A 133 -2.80 16.36 -7.79
N ILE A 134 -3.76 16.23 -6.92
CA ILE A 134 -5.09 16.82 -7.04
C ILE A 134 -5.27 17.79 -5.87
N THR A 135 -5.51 19.04 -6.19
CA THR A 135 -5.85 20.07 -5.22
C THR A 135 -7.36 20.16 -5.11
N LEU A 136 -7.87 20.07 -3.89
CA LEU A 136 -9.28 20.22 -3.57
C LEU A 136 -9.52 21.57 -2.90
N GLY A 137 -10.61 22.21 -3.25
CA GLY A 137 -11.04 23.46 -2.65
C GLY A 137 -12.53 23.48 -2.36
N CYS A 138 -12.94 24.41 -1.50
CA CYS A 138 -14.33 24.76 -1.25
C CYS A 138 -14.57 26.21 -1.72
N ASN A 139 -15.65 26.44 -2.46
CA ASN A 139 -15.95 27.74 -3.08
C ASN A 139 -16.53 28.78 -2.10
N ILE A 140 -16.92 28.35 -0.90
CA ILE A 140 -17.52 29.24 0.10
C ILE A 140 -16.68 29.43 1.37
N HIS A 141 -15.55 28.73 1.44
CA HIS A 141 -14.56 28.89 2.52
C HIS A 141 -13.17 28.82 1.90
N ASP A 142 -12.54 29.97 1.69
CA ASP A 142 -11.27 30.11 0.97
C ASP A 142 -10.11 29.33 1.61
N ASP A 143 -10.17 29.11 2.94
CA ASP A 143 -9.15 28.36 3.68
C ASP A 143 -9.31 26.84 3.60
N MET A 144 -10.41 26.33 3.02
CA MET A 144 -10.61 24.88 2.84
C MET A 144 -9.81 24.37 1.64
N LEU A 145 -8.62 23.87 1.94
CA LEU A 145 -7.69 23.32 0.97
C LEU A 145 -7.25 21.94 1.41
N ALA A 146 -7.16 20.99 0.46
CA ALA A 146 -6.58 19.67 0.68
C ALA A 146 -5.86 19.16 -0.57
N TYR A 147 -5.01 18.16 -0.36
CA TYR A 147 -4.28 17.51 -1.43
C TYR A 147 -4.56 16.02 -1.47
N LEU A 148 -4.66 15.50 -2.67
CA LEU A 148 -4.83 14.10 -2.95
C LEU A 148 -3.72 13.68 -3.90
N LEU A 149 -2.84 12.78 -3.46
CA LEU A 149 -1.83 12.21 -4.33
C LEU A 149 -2.32 10.84 -4.82
N VAL A 150 -2.55 10.74 -6.11
CA VAL A 150 -2.83 9.48 -6.79
C VAL A 150 -1.52 8.92 -7.31
N THR A 151 -1.14 7.75 -6.85
CA THR A 151 0.14 7.11 -7.21
C THR A 151 -0.08 5.78 -7.93
N ASP A 152 0.79 5.46 -8.87
CA ASP A 152 0.88 4.18 -9.55
C ASP A 152 2.10 3.35 -9.08
N ALA A 153 2.78 3.82 -8.03
CA ALA A 153 3.96 3.22 -7.41
C ALA A 153 3.64 2.68 -6.01
#